data_c398d9bcf3f91972c2dc89e40b50c649
#
_entry.id   c398d9bcf3f91972c2dc89e40b50c649
#
_cell.length_a   1.000
_cell.length_b   1.000
_cell.length_c   1.000
_cell.angle_alpha   90.00
_cell.angle_beta   90.00
_cell.angle_gamma   90.00
#
_symmetry.space_group_name_H-M   'P 1'
#
loop_
_entity.id
_entity.type
_entity.pdbx_description
1 polymer ?
#
loop_
_entity_poly.entity_id
_entity_poly.type
_entity_poly.pdbx_seq_one_letter_code
_entity_poly.pdbx_strand_id
1 'polypeptide(L)'
;MIHGLGGDSTTPAVRPHRPVRGKLARMRIALSALALTSLALGVVLAQAPAQQPAAAPPRGASGPAEHAKVTPINNLPNPYETIRNFGVLPDGRKWGSVSAINADVDGRHIWAGDRCGANACVGSNVDPMVKLDPSGKVVASFGKGQILWPHGMDVDRQGNIWVADARSATPQELAKFPEWKDKGHTVLKFSPQGKLLMTIGTGGQPGNPPEKLTEPNDVLVAPDGSIFIAEAHQAQFLDQNPPNGVGRITKWSPDGKLIKTFGAYGYGTSEFRGPHSLAMDSRGRLFVADRGNRRIQIFDQEGKHLDTWYQFSRISGLVIDKNDTLYAIDSESDDNYNPGWRKGLRVGSARTGKVWYFVPEHVSKQPTGMGGIGAMGEGVAVDAQGNVYGGEVGPVQGVTKFVPRLKR
;
A
#
# COMPACT_ATOMS: atom_id res chain seq x y z
N MET A 1 -25.16 -21.53 -68.72
CA MET A 1 -26.32 -22.48 -68.60
C MET A 1 -26.89 -22.12 -67.22
N ILE A 2 -27.89 -21.31 -67.25
CA ILE A 2 -29.30 -21.64 -67.12
C ILE A 2 -29.73 -21.71 -65.65
N HIS A 3 -30.47 -20.69 -65.36
CA HIS A 3 -31.79 -20.54 -64.69
C HIS A 3 -31.74 -20.68 -63.15
N GLY A 4 -32.41 -19.86 -62.34
CA GLY A 4 -33.45 -18.85 -62.61
C GLY A 4 -34.50 -18.89 -61.52
N LEU A 5 -35.12 -17.72 -61.27
CA LEU A 5 -36.39 -17.49 -60.57
C LEU A 5 -36.34 -17.53 -59.05
N GLY A 6 -36.72 -16.53 -58.31
CA GLY A 6 -37.76 -15.49 -58.50
C GLY A 6 -38.86 -15.76 -57.48
N GLY A 7 -39.16 -14.83 -56.61
CA GLY A 7 -40.24 -14.95 -55.64
C GLY A 7 -40.42 -13.71 -54.82
N ASP A 8 -41.17 -12.80 -55.36
CA ASP A 8 -41.69 -11.55 -54.81
C ASP A 8 -42.85 -11.83 -53.84
N SER A 9 -43.04 -11.11 -52.75
CA SER A 9 -44.34 -10.68 -52.23
C SER A 9 -44.23 -9.86 -50.95
N THR A 10 -44.32 -8.56 -51.08
CA THR A 10 -45.41 -7.71 -50.63
C THR A 10 -45.70 -7.64 -49.11
N THR A 11 -45.40 -6.44 -48.63
CA THR A 11 -45.91 -5.79 -47.38
C THR A 11 -47.46 -5.76 -47.32
N PRO A 12 -48.04 -5.59 -46.11
CA PRO A 12 -48.75 -4.33 -45.93
C PRO A 12 -48.50 -3.62 -44.56
N ALA A 13 -48.52 -2.30 -44.69
CA ALA A 13 -48.49 -1.32 -43.64
C ALA A 13 -49.80 -1.27 -42.85
N VAL A 14 -49.70 -1.07 -41.53
CA VAL A 14 -50.84 -0.70 -40.68
C VAL A 14 -50.56 0.68 -40.08
N ARG A 15 -51.56 1.56 -40.23
CA ARG A 15 -51.59 2.97 -39.80
C ARG A 15 -51.92 3.11 -38.30
N PRO A 16 -51.61 4.29 -37.72
CA PRO A 16 -51.77 4.55 -36.28
C PRO A 16 -53.18 5.04 -35.93
N HIS A 17 -53.67 4.63 -34.76
CA HIS A 17 -54.88 5.16 -34.14
C HIS A 17 -54.58 6.36 -33.21
N ARG A 18 -55.41 7.42 -33.38
CA ARG A 18 -55.45 8.64 -32.56
C ARG A 18 -56.23 8.41 -31.27
N PRO A 19 -55.98 9.25 -30.23
CA PRO A 19 -56.61 9.08 -28.91
C PRO A 19 -57.97 9.74 -28.80
N VAL A 20 -58.82 9.09 -28.00
CA VAL A 20 -60.15 9.61 -27.60
C VAL A 20 -60.04 10.37 -26.29
N ARG A 21 -60.50 11.63 -26.35
CA ARG A 21 -60.69 12.46 -25.13
C ARG A 21 -61.97 12.07 -24.44
N GLY A 22 -61.91 11.68 -23.17
CA GLY A 22 -63.08 11.57 -22.26
C GLY A 22 -63.03 12.62 -21.17
N LYS A 23 -64.00 13.52 -21.19
CA LYS A 23 -64.29 14.45 -20.10
C LYS A 23 -65.04 13.70 -18.97
N LEU A 24 -64.66 13.84 -17.76
CA LEU A 24 -65.53 13.50 -16.63
C LEU A 24 -65.36 14.46 -15.47
N ALA A 25 -66.44 14.91 -15.07
CA ALA A 25 -67.02 15.79 -14.10
C ALA A 25 -66.36 15.86 -12.70
N ARG A 26 -66.39 17.08 -12.21
CA ARG A 26 -66.14 17.44 -10.81
C ARG A 26 -67.31 16.96 -9.92
N MET A 27 -66.99 16.25 -8.87
CA MET A 27 -67.93 16.06 -7.74
C MET A 27 -67.25 16.62 -6.46
N ARG A 28 -67.81 17.69 -5.91
CA ARG A 28 -67.45 18.26 -4.63
C ARG A 28 -68.20 17.46 -3.56
N ILE A 29 -67.47 16.93 -2.60
CA ILE A 29 -68.05 16.47 -1.33
C ILE A 29 -67.36 17.26 -0.22
N ALA A 30 -68.17 18.07 0.45
CA ALA A 30 -67.81 18.72 1.69
C ALA A 30 -67.95 17.71 2.85
N LEU A 31 -66.93 17.59 3.67
CA LEU A 31 -67.06 16.92 4.96
C LEU A 31 -66.36 17.74 6.03
N SER A 32 -67.12 17.90 7.07
CA SER A 32 -66.99 18.77 8.22
C SER A 32 -65.78 18.40 9.11
N ALA A 33 -65.21 19.43 9.70
CA ALA A 33 -64.16 19.33 10.71
C ALA A 33 -64.64 18.64 11.98
N LEU A 34 -63.84 17.70 12.47
CA LEU A 34 -63.85 17.29 13.87
C LEU A 34 -62.40 17.42 14.37
N ALA A 35 -62.23 18.40 15.27
CA ALA A 35 -60.98 18.61 15.96
C ALA A 35 -60.75 17.54 17.02
N LEU A 36 -59.73 16.73 16.88
CA LEU A 36 -59.16 15.91 17.94
C LEU A 36 -57.75 16.43 18.26
N THR A 37 -57.66 17.12 19.39
CA THR A 37 -56.39 17.54 20.00
C THR A 37 -55.70 16.31 20.59
N SER A 38 -54.71 15.77 19.88
CA SER A 38 -53.73 14.83 20.43
C SER A 38 -52.47 15.60 20.85
N LEU A 39 -52.22 15.66 22.15
CA LEU A 39 -50.96 16.10 22.73
C LEU A 39 -49.87 15.09 22.30
N ALA A 40 -49.04 15.43 21.32
CA ALA A 40 -47.80 14.74 21.05
C ALA A 40 -46.70 15.31 21.94
N LEU A 41 -46.26 14.54 22.94
CA LEU A 41 -45.02 14.80 23.66
C LEU A 41 -43.85 14.64 22.67
N GLY A 42 -43.36 15.74 22.15
CA GLY A 42 -42.13 15.76 21.33
C GLY A 42 -40.94 15.52 22.26
N VAL A 43 -40.35 14.32 22.20
CA VAL A 43 -39.00 14.09 22.71
C VAL A 43 -38.06 14.75 21.73
N VAL A 44 -37.57 15.93 22.07
CA VAL A 44 -36.44 16.58 21.35
C VAL A 44 -35.19 15.80 21.72
N LEU A 45 -34.80 14.88 20.86
CA LEU A 45 -33.44 14.32 20.90
C LEU A 45 -32.51 15.46 20.47
N ALA A 46 -31.86 16.08 21.44
CA ALA A 46 -30.76 17.00 21.17
C ALA A 46 -29.65 16.22 20.41
N GLN A 47 -29.55 16.46 19.11
CA GLN A 47 -28.37 16.02 18.35
C GLN A 47 -27.18 16.75 18.94
N ALA A 48 -26.19 15.99 19.43
CA ALA A 48 -24.89 16.54 19.78
C ALA A 48 -24.32 17.27 18.56
N PRO A 49 -23.74 18.49 18.73
CA PRO A 49 -23.13 19.17 17.61
C PRO A 49 -22.06 18.26 16.99
N ALA A 50 -22.14 18.03 15.68
CA ALA A 50 -21.10 17.36 14.93
C ALA A 50 -19.79 18.09 15.19
N GLN A 51 -18.81 17.43 15.77
CA GLN A 51 -17.48 18.00 15.92
C GLN A 51 -16.96 18.31 14.51
N GLN A 52 -16.73 19.58 14.22
CA GLN A 52 -16.01 19.97 13.02
C GLN A 52 -14.64 19.30 13.04
N PRO A 53 -14.20 18.64 11.97
CA PRO A 53 -12.85 18.12 11.90
C PRO A 53 -11.87 19.27 12.12
N ALA A 54 -10.86 19.01 12.97
CA ALA A 54 -9.80 19.97 13.22
C ALA A 54 -9.16 20.41 11.89
N ALA A 55 -8.94 21.72 11.71
CA ALA A 55 -8.30 22.23 10.51
C ALA A 55 -6.93 21.57 10.35
N ALA A 56 -6.62 21.08 9.14
CA ALA A 56 -5.33 20.48 8.84
C ALA A 56 -4.20 21.51 9.05
N PRO A 57 -3.03 21.10 9.59
CA PRO A 57 -1.89 22.00 9.74
C PRO A 57 -1.36 22.44 8.36
N PRO A 58 -0.72 23.63 8.28
CA PRO A 58 -0.17 24.14 7.02
C PRO A 58 0.92 23.22 6.46
N ARG A 59 1.16 23.31 5.14
CA ARG A 59 2.24 22.56 4.44
C ARG A 59 3.56 22.69 5.17
N GLY A 60 4.23 21.56 5.40
CA GLY A 60 5.49 21.49 6.15
C GLY A 60 5.37 21.28 7.65
N ALA A 61 4.23 21.54 8.29
CA ALA A 61 3.99 21.28 9.71
C ALA A 61 3.38 19.88 9.94
N SER A 62 3.64 18.93 9.06
CA SER A 62 3.01 17.62 9.03
C SER A 62 3.62 16.64 10.02
N GLY A 63 2.87 16.29 11.03
CA GLY A 63 3.16 15.24 12.01
C GLY A 63 2.46 15.54 13.31
N PRO A 64 2.16 14.51 14.12
CA PRO A 64 1.64 14.73 15.45
C PRO A 64 2.58 15.62 16.27
N ALA A 65 2.01 16.44 17.14
CA ALA A 65 2.80 17.31 18.05
C ALA A 65 3.82 16.52 18.89
N GLU A 66 3.52 15.27 19.17
CA GLU A 66 4.39 14.33 19.88
C GLU A 66 5.68 14.00 19.13
N HIS A 67 5.64 13.92 17.78
CA HIS A 67 6.84 13.69 16.96
C HIS A 67 7.86 14.82 17.14
N ALA A 68 7.42 16.06 17.24
CA ALA A 68 8.29 17.21 17.41
C ALA A 68 9.04 17.20 18.77
N LYS A 69 8.59 16.40 19.73
CA LYS A 69 9.24 16.24 21.05
C LYS A 69 10.36 15.20 21.05
N VAL A 70 10.48 14.40 20.00
CA VAL A 70 11.48 13.33 19.91
C VAL A 70 12.76 13.87 19.25
N THR A 71 13.87 13.78 19.95
CA THR A 71 15.18 14.15 19.41
C THR A 71 15.55 13.21 18.25
N PRO A 72 15.97 13.74 17.09
CA PRO A 72 16.38 12.92 15.96
C PRO A 72 17.54 11.97 16.32
N ILE A 73 17.36 10.69 15.96
CA ILE A 73 18.37 9.64 16.21
C ILE A 73 19.16 9.43 14.91
N ASN A 74 20.29 10.12 14.78
CA ASN A 74 21.14 10.12 13.58
C ASN A 74 22.59 9.71 13.83
N ASN A 75 22.99 9.45 15.07
CA ASN A 75 24.39 9.32 15.48
C ASN A 75 24.69 8.06 16.30
N LEU A 76 23.84 7.06 16.22
CA LEU A 76 24.10 5.75 16.83
C LEU A 76 25.18 4.97 16.04
N PRO A 77 25.84 3.99 16.68
CA PRO A 77 26.82 3.13 16.00
C PRO A 77 26.24 2.46 14.76
N ASN A 78 27.08 2.34 13.72
CA ASN A 78 26.79 1.58 12.53
C ASN A 78 27.59 0.27 12.51
N PRO A 79 26.97 -0.89 12.84
CA PRO A 79 27.67 -2.18 12.83
C PRO A 79 27.64 -2.90 11.46
N TYR A 80 27.18 -2.25 10.41
CA TYR A 80 27.02 -2.87 9.09
C TYR A 80 28.07 -2.37 8.09
N GLU A 81 28.49 -3.25 7.19
CA GLU A 81 29.14 -2.92 5.95
C GLU A 81 28.09 -2.81 4.84
N THR A 82 28.21 -1.79 3.98
CA THR A 82 27.26 -1.54 2.88
C THR A 82 27.82 -2.05 1.57
N ILE A 83 27.09 -2.94 0.90
CA ILE A 83 27.35 -3.46 -0.44
C ILE A 83 26.28 -2.94 -1.36
N ARG A 84 26.65 -2.03 -2.26
CA ARG A 84 25.74 -1.45 -3.25
C ARG A 84 25.61 -2.31 -4.48
N ASN A 85 24.55 -2.08 -5.26
CA ASN A 85 24.29 -2.77 -6.51
C ASN A 85 24.31 -4.29 -6.31
N PHE A 86 23.72 -4.75 -5.20
CA PHE A 86 23.59 -6.18 -4.94
C PHE A 86 22.57 -6.79 -5.90
N GLY A 87 22.95 -7.90 -6.53
CA GLY A 87 22.13 -8.59 -7.49
C GLY A 87 22.39 -8.15 -8.93
N VAL A 88 22.70 -9.14 -9.77
CA VAL A 88 22.95 -8.99 -11.20
C VAL A 88 21.76 -9.57 -11.96
N LEU A 89 21.03 -8.70 -12.66
CA LEU A 89 19.92 -9.11 -13.50
C LEU A 89 20.44 -9.77 -14.79
N PRO A 90 19.70 -10.75 -15.36
CA PRO A 90 20.10 -11.42 -16.59
C PRO A 90 20.14 -10.46 -17.79
N ASP A 91 20.89 -10.85 -18.83
CA ASP A 91 20.96 -10.17 -20.14
C ASP A 91 21.41 -8.70 -20.09
N GLY A 92 22.18 -8.32 -19.06
CA GLY A 92 22.66 -6.95 -18.89
C GLY A 92 21.56 -5.95 -18.53
N ARG A 93 20.37 -6.41 -18.18
CA ARG A 93 19.26 -5.59 -17.71
C ARG A 93 19.68 -4.79 -16.49
N LYS A 94 19.31 -3.52 -16.45
CA LYS A 94 19.49 -2.68 -15.27
C LYS A 94 18.28 -2.79 -14.35
N TRP A 95 18.54 -2.64 -13.06
CA TRP A 95 17.46 -2.49 -12.07
C TRP A 95 16.65 -1.24 -12.35
N GLY A 96 15.34 -1.34 -12.17
CA GLY A 96 14.43 -0.22 -11.96
C GLY A 96 14.27 0.08 -10.48
N SER A 97 13.22 0.83 -10.13
CA SER A 97 12.83 1.03 -8.75
C SER A 97 12.42 -0.29 -8.09
N VAL A 98 12.93 -0.55 -6.89
CA VAL A 98 12.60 -1.70 -6.06
C VAL A 98 12.05 -1.19 -4.73
N SER A 99 10.80 -1.51 -4.41
CA SER A 99 10.20 -1.27 -3.08
C SER A 99 9.69 -2.58 -2.46
N ALA A 100 9.20 -3.51 -3.26
CA ALA A 100 8.84 -4.85 -2.83
C ALA A 100 10.12 -5.68 -2.62
N ILE A 101 10.39 -6.09 -1.39
CA ILE A 101 11.54 -6.95 -1.06
C ILE A 101 11.23 -7.75 0.20
N ASN A 102 11.50 -9.06 0.19
CA ASN A 102 11.39 -9.91 1.37
C ASN A 102 12.31 -11.12 1.29
N ALA A 103 12.66 -11.69 2.45
CA ALA A 103 13.39 -12.93 2.52
C ALA A 103 12.51 -14.13 2.11
N ASP A 104 13.11 -15.09 1.43
CA ASP A 104 12.46 -16.37 1.18
C ASP A 104 12.38 -17.21 2.47
N VAL A 105 11.43 -18.15 2.52
CA VAL A 105 11.25 -19.06 3.66
C VAL A 105 12.49 -19.87 4.02
N ASP A 106 13.41 -20.06 3.09
CA ASP A 106 14.68 -20.74 3.33
C ASP A 106 15.68 -19.88 4.15
N GLY A 107 15.33 -18.62 4.40
CA GLY A 107 16.14 -17.68 5.17
C GLY A 107 17.47 -17.28 4.51
N ARG A 108 17.67 -17.55 3.23
CA ARG A 108 18.92 -17.29 2.50
C ARG A 108 18.73 -16.51 1.21
N HIS A 109 17.69 -16.82 0.44
CA HIS A 109 17.34 -16.12 -0.77
C HIS A 109 16.48 -14.90 -0.47
N ILE A 110 16.50 -13.94 -1.38
CA ILE A 110 15.71 -12.70 -1.30
C ILE A 110 14.85 -12.59 -2.56
N TRP A 111 13.58 -12.34 -2.38
CA TRP A 111 12.68 -11.89 -3.43
C TRP A 111 12.72 -10.37 -3.54
N ALA A 112 12.80 -9.85 -4.76
CA ALA A 112 12.76 -8.43 -5.05
C ALA A 112 11.82 -8.16 -6.23
N GLY A 113 10.98 -7.14 -6.10
CA GLY A 113 10.07 -6.66 -7.13
C GLY A 113 10.68 -5.47 -7.87
N ASP A 114 11.30 -5.74 -9.02
CA ASP A 114 11.84 -4.73 -9.92
C ASP A 114 10.74 -4.11 -10.77
N ARG A 115 10.63 -2.81 -10.78
CA ARG A 115 9.69 -2.10 -11.67
C ARG A 115 10.20 -2.07 -13.12
N CYS A 116 10.72 -3.23 -13.58
CA CYS A 116 11.07 -3.54 -14.98
C CYS A 116 12.12 -2.59 -15.59
N GLY A 117 13.16 -2.23 -14.82
CA GLY A 117 14.20 -1.30 -15.27
C GLY A 117 13.76 0.17 -15.31
N ALA A 118 12.57 0.47 -14.79
CA ALA A 118 11.96 1.80 -14.79
C ALA A 118 11.30 2.09 -13.42
N ASN A 119 10.23 2.88 -13.40
CA ASN A 119 9.37 3.06 -12.21
C ASN A 119 7.97 2.45 -12.38
N ALA A 120 7.75 1.63 -13.38
CA ALA A 120 6.55 0.82 -13.61
C ALA A 120 6.82 -0.20 -14.70
N CYS A 121 6.05 -1.30 -14.69
CA CYS A 121 6.17 -2.38 -15.68
C CYS A 121 5.25 -2.22 -16.89
N VAL A 122 4.54 -1.10 -17.02
CA VAL A 122 3.62 -0.86 -18.14
C VAL A 122 4.36 -0.94 -19.47
N GLY A 123 3.88 -1.78 -20.38
CA GLY A 123 4.50 -2.04 -21.68
C GLY A 123 5.78 -2.87 -21.64
N SER A 124 6.18 -3.35 -20.46
CA SER A 124 7.38 -4.17 -20.30
C SER A 124 7.11 -5.65 -20.58
N ASN A 125 8.16 -6.31 -21.07
CA ASN A 125 8.14 -7.72 -21.44
C ASN A 125 9.07 -8.58 -20.54
N VAL A 126 9.45 -8.07 -19.36
CA VAL A 126 10.33 -8.77 -18.42
C VAL A 126 9.58 -9.16 -17.15
N ASP A 127 10.10 -10.16 -16.44
CA ASP A 127 9.59 -10.55 -15.13
C ASP A 127 9.97 -9.51 -14.08
N PRO A 128 9.00 -8.93 -13.35
CA PRO A 128 9.27 -8.00 -12.26
C PRO A 128 9.76 -8.69 -10.99
N MET A 129 9.23 -9.87 -10.66
CA MET A 129 9.63 -10.58 -9.44
C MET A 129 10.87 -11.42 -9.72
N VAL A 130 11.95 -11.15 -8.97
CA VAL A 130 13.22 -11.89 -9.10
C VAL A 130 13.65 -12.44 -7.75
N LYS A 131 14.17 -13.68 -7.75
CA LYS A 131 14.76 -14.34 -6.60
C LYS A 131 16.27 -14.29 -6.70
N LEU A 132 16.93 -13.70 -5.71
CA LEU A 132 18.37 -13.60 -5.62
C LEU A 132 18.92 -14.65 -4.64
N ASP A 133 19.99 -15.33 -5.03
CA ASP A 133 20.76 -16.15 -4.11
C ASP A 133 21.68 -15.28 -3.22
N PRO A 134 22.35 -15.83 -2.19
CA PRO A 134 23.24 -15.07 -1.32
C PRO A 134 24.42 -14.39 -2.02
N SER A 135 24.76 -14.76 -3.25
CA SER A 135 25.79 -14.11 -4.09
C SER A 135 25.23 -12.95 -4.92
N GLY A 136 23.90 -12.81 -4.99
CA GLY A 136 23.21 -11.83 -5.82
C GLY A 136 22.89 -12.33 -7.24
N LYS A 137 23.02 -13.63 -7.51
CA LYS A 137 22.61 -14.22 -8.79
C LYS A 137 21.10 -14.44 -8.79
N VAL A 138 20.43 -14.10 -9.90
CA VAL A 138 19.02 -14.44 -10.12
C VAL A 138 18.88 -15.94 -10.35
N VAL A 139 18.05 -16.59 -9.54
CA VAL A 139 17.80 -18.05 -9.60
C VAL A 139 16.37 -18.39 -10.01
N ALA A 140 15.44 -17.44 -9.93
CA ALA A 140 14.07 -17.54 -10.43
C ALA A 140 13.51 -16.17 -10.75
N SER A 141 12.54 -16.11 -11.67
CA SER A 141 11.78 -14.89 -11.97
C SER A 141 10.38 -15.22 -12.48
N PHE A 142 9.43 -14.30 -12.30
CA PHE A 142 8.06 -14.42 -12.80
C PHE A 142 7.32 -13.08 -12.80
N GLY A 143 6.09 -13.07 -13.32
CA GLY A 143 5.13 -11.97 -13.15
C GLY A 143 5.01 -11.05 -14.35
N LYS A 144 5.71 -11.34 -15.45
CA LYS A 144 5.62 -10.62 -16.71
C LYS A 144 4.15 -10.39 -17.14
N GLY A 145 3.79 -9.13 -17.40
CA GLY A 145 2.45 -8.75 -17.83
C GLY A 145 1.36 -8.89 -16.76
N GLN A 146 1.71 -9.28 -15.53
CA GLN A 146 0.75 -9.51 -14.45
C GLN A 146 0.79 -8.42 -13.37
N ILE A 147 1.95 -7.84 -13.10
CA ILE A 147 2.20 -6.86 -12.05
C ILE A 147 2.62 -5.55 -12.70
N LEU A 148 1.91 -4.47 -12.36
CA LEU A 148 2.16 -3.14 -12.92
C LEU A 148 3.16 -2.35 -12.10
N TRP A 149 2.94 -2.29 -10.76
CA TRP A 149 3.71 -1.44 -9.86
C TRP A 149 3.93 -2.12 -8.50
N PRO A 150 4.80 -3.13 -8.45
CA PRO A 150 5.08 -3.84 -7.20
C PRO A 150 5.56 -2.84 -6.15
N HIS A 151 4.90 -2.82 -4.98
CA HIS A 151 5.20 -1.86 -3.91
C HIS A 151 5.64 -2.53 -2.63
N GLY A 152 4.79 -3.26 -1.94
CA GLY A 152 5.13 -4.09 -0.79
C GLY A 152 4.95 -5.57 -1.10
N MET A 153 5.54 -6.43 -0.30
CA MET A 153 5.41 -7.87 -0.47
C MET A 153 5.66 -8.65 0.81
N ASP A 154 5.09 -9.85 0.87
CA ASP A 154 5.41 -10.85 1.89
C ASP A 154 5.61 -12.23 1.28
N VAL A 155 6.29 -13.11 2.01
CA VAL A 155 6.46 -14.53 1.66
C VAL A 155 5.85 -15.37 2.78
N ASP A 156 4.74 -16.05 2.49
CA ASP A 156 4.06 -16.85 3.48
C ASP A 156 4.85 -18.14 3.84
N ARG A 157 4.43 -18.83 4.90
CA ARG A 157 5.12 -20.04 5.40
C ARG A 157 5.18 -21.20 4.40
N GLN A 158 4.34 -21.18 3.37
CA GLN A 158 4.34 -22.12 2.27
C GLN A 158 5.27 -21.70 1.13
N GLY A 159 5.91 -20.52 1.26
CA GLY A 159 6.77 -19.95 0.25
C GLY A 159 6.01 -19.23 -0.88
N ASN A 160 4.69 -19.01 -0.73
CA ASN A 160 3.96 -18.21 -1.71
C ASN A 160 4.33 -16.75 -1.57
N ILE A 161 4.41 -16.06 -2.69
CA ILE A 161 4.80 -14.67 -2.79
C ILE A 161 3.54 -13.82 -2.91
N TRP A 162 3.36 -12.90 -1.97
CA TRP A 162 2.29 -11.93 -1.95
C TRP A 162 2.82 -10.57 -2.36
N VAL A 163 2.16 -9.90 -3.30
CA VAL A 163 2.62 -8.62 -3.86
C VAL A 163 1.48 -7.61 -3.87
N ALA A 164 1.70 -6.46 -3.28
CA ALA A 164 0.84 -5.30 -3.43
C ALA A 164 1.16 -4.59 -4.76
N ASP A 165 0.24 -4.65 -5.72
CA ASP A 165 0.31 -3.93 -6.99
C ASP A 165 -0.46 -2.61 -6.84
N ALA A 166 0.28 -1.54 -6.47
CA ALA A 166 -0.32 -0.43 -5.74
C ALA A 166 -1.06 0.61 -6.60
N ARG A 167 -0.71 0.81 -7.87
CA ARG A 167 -1.36 1.81 -8.72
C ARG A 167 -1.85 1.25 -10.04
N SER A 168 -2.85 1.85 -10.64
CA SER A 168 -3.23 1.61 -12.03
C SER A 168 -2.31 2.33 -13.03
N ALA A 169 -2.41 1.95 -14.30
CA ALA A 169 -1.75 2.67 -15.37
C ALA A 169 -2.35 4.07 -15.53
N THR A 170 -1.51 5.03 -15.82
CA THR A 170 -1.92 6.41 -16.11
C THR A 170 -2.63 6.50 -17.48
N PRO A 171 -3.43 7.55 -17.74
CA PRO A 171 -4.03 7.74 -19.07
C PRO A 171 -3.01 7.74 -20.21
N GLN A 172 -1.82 8.30 -19.99
CA GLN A 172 -0.74 8.35 -21.00
C GLN A 172 -0.12 6.96 -21.25
N GLU A 173 -0.02 6.14 -20.21
CA GLU A 173 0.41 4.74 -20.32
C GLU A 173 -0.66 3.91 -21.06
N LEU A 174 -1.93 4.07 -20.71
CA LEU A 174 -3.04 3.34 -21.35
C LEU A 174 -3.23 3.72 -22.83
N ALA A 175 -2.94 4.96 -23.22
CA ALA A 175 -2.97 5.38 -24.61
C ALA A 175 -1.97 4.59 -25.48
N LYS A 176 -0.88 4.08 -24.89
CA LYS A 176 0.15 3.29 -25.57
C LYS A 176 -0.01 1.78 -25.34
N PHE A 177 -0.50 1.40 -24.18
CA PHE A 177 -0.57 0.01 -23.69
C PHE A 177 -1.94 -0.26 -23.06
N PRO A 178 -3.03 -0.29 -23.83
CA PRO A 178 -4.40 -0.42 -23.32
C PRO A 178 -4.68 -1.74 -22.59
N GLU A 179 -3.87 -2.77 -22.84
CA GLU A 179 -3.97 -4.07 -22.18
C GLU A 179 -3.66 -4.03 -20.68
N TRP A 180 -3.08 -2.94 -20.19
CA TRP A 180 -2.75 -2.72 -18.77
C TRP A 180 -3.90 -2.09 -17.96
N LYS A 181 -5.08 -1.82 -18.58
CA LYS A 181 -6.22 -1.16 -17.93
C LYS A 181 -6.74 -1.84 -16.66
N ASP A 182 -6.64 -3.19 -16.63
CA ASP A 182 -7.15 -4.01 -15.53
C ASP A 182 -6.02 -4.48 -14.59
N LYS A 183 -4.97 -3.67 -14.40
CA LYS A 183 -3.84 -3.94 -13.51
C LYS A 183 -3.72 -2.88 -12.42
N GLY A 184 -3.13 -3.28 -11.28
CA GLY A 184 -2.96 -2.41 -10.12
C GLY A 184 -4.18 -2.33 -9.22
N HIS A 185 -4.02 -1.72 -8.07
CA HIS A 185 -4.98 -1.69 -6.95
C HIS A 185 -5.40 -3.08 -6.46
N THR A 186 -4.46 -4.03 -6.51
CA THR A 186 -4.68 -5.42 -6.11
C THR A 186 -3.56 -5.93 -5.22
N VAL A 187 -3.88 -6.96 -4.42
CA VAL A 187 -2.86 -7.82 -3.83
C VAL A 187 -2.93 -9.17 -4.51
N LEU A 188 -1.79 -9.62 -5.02
CA LEU A 188 -1.64 -10.82 -5.82
C LEU A 188 -0.87 -11.89 -5.03
N LYS A 189 -1.37 -13.12 -4.98
CA LYS A 189 -0.67 -14.28 -4.43
C LYS A 189 -0.15 -15.16 -5.54
N PHE A 190 1.13 -15.46 -5.52
CA PHE A 190 1.77 -16.38 -6.46
C PHE A 190 2.35 -17.59 -5.73
N SER A 191 2.37 -18.76 -6.40
CA SER A 191 3.17 -19.89 -5.93
C SER A 191 4.67 -19.56 -6.04
N PRO A 192 5.55 -20.35 -5.38
CA PRO A 192 7.01 -20.19 -5.54
C PRO A 192 7.50 -20.32 -6.99
N GLN A 193 6.69 -20.94 -7.88
CA GLN A 193 6.98 -21.07 -9.32
C GLN A 193 6.32 -19.97 -10.17
N GLY A 194 5.71 -18.95 -9.56
CA GLY A 194 5.11 -17.80 -10.24
C GLY A 194 3.71 -18.04 -10.82
N LYS A 195 3.00 -19.11 -10.41
CA LYS A 195 1.60 -19.30 -10.78
C LYS A 195 0.72 -18.39 -9.92
N LEU A 196 -0.11 -17.55 -10.54
CA LEU A 196 -1.12 -16.76 -9.82
C LEU A 196 -2.14 -17.68 -9.14
N LEU A 197 -2.30 -17.54 -7.84
CA LEU A 197 -3.18 -18.36 -7.00
C LEU A 197 -4.39 -17.59 -6.50
N MET A 198 -4.26 -16.28 -6.23
CA MET A 198 -5.33 -15.45 -5.68
C MET A 198 -5.12 -13.98 -6.07
N THR A 199 -6.22 -13.27 -6.19
CA THR A 199 -6.26 -11.80 -6.33
C THR A 199 -7.24 -11.25 -5.32
N ILE A 200 -6.82 -10.26 -4.53
CA ILE A 200 -7.68 -9.44 -3.66
C ILE A 200 -7.77 -8.06 -4.30
N GLY A 201 -9.00 -7.53 -4.42
CA GLY A 201 -9.28 -6.28 -5.13
C GLY A 201 -9.64 -6.49 -6.59
N THR A 202 -10.07 -5.43 -7.27
CA THR A 202 -10.43 -5.41 -8.69
C THR A 202 -9.39 -4.61 -9.47
N GLY A 203 -8.69 -5.25 -10.39
CA GLY A 203 -7.60 -4.65 -11.14
C GLY A 203 -8.02 -3.36 -11.87
N GLY A 204 -7.15 -2.35 -11.79
CA GLY A 204 -7.37 -1.02 -12.39
C GLY A 204 -8.43 -0.15 -11.72
N GLN A 205 -9.11 -0.62 -10.67
CA GLN A 205 -10.26 0.04 -10.09
C GLN A 205 -10.05 0.33 -8.60
N PRO A 206 -9.60 1.53 -8.22
CA PRO A 206 -9.53 1.92 -6.81
C PRO A 206 -10.94 1.97 -6.19
N GLY A 207 -11.02 1.69 -4.89
CA GLY A 207 -12.30 1.73 -4.19
C GLY A 207 -12.27 1.13 -2.80
N ASN A 208 -13.42 0.69 -2.33
CA ASN A 208 -13.57 0.14 -0.99
C ASN A 208 -13.65 -1.38 -0.98
N PRO A 209 -13.11 -2.05 0.06
CA PRO A 209 -13.27 -3.48 0.26
C PRO A 209 -14.76 -3.83 0.52
N PRO A 210 -15.17 -5.07 0.24
CA PRO A 210 -14.34 -6.21 -0.10
C PRO A 210 -13.95 -6.31 -1.59
N GLU A 211 -14.62 -5.62 -2.51
CA GLU A 211 -14.42 -5.81 -3.95
C GLU A 211 -13.19 -5.08 -4.48
N LYS A 212 -12.82 -3.97 -3.86
CA LYS A 212 -11.77 -3.08 -4.36
C LYS A 212 -10.79 -2.69 -3.25
N LEU A 213 -9.58 -2.33 -3.65
CA LEU A 213 -8.56 -1.72 -2.81
C LEU A 213 -8.21 -0.33 -3.34
N THR A 214 -7.65 0.51 -2.50
CA THR A 214 -7.13 1.82 -2.90
C THR A 214 -5.65 1.89 -2.60
N GLU A 215 -4.82 1.82 -3.65
CA GLU A 215 -3.36 1.93 -3.54
C GLU A 215 -2.79 1.06 -2.39
N PRO A 216 -2.90 -0.29 -2.47
CA PRO A 216 -2.31 -1.15 -1.45
C PRO A 216 -0.80 -0.94 -1.39
N ASN A 217 -0.31 -0.50 -0.24
CA ASN A 217 1.11 -0.22 -0.01
C ASN A 217 1.87 -1.47 0.33
N ASP A 218 1.33 -2.26 1.24
CA ASP A 218 2.00 -3.44 1.75
C ASP A 218 1.00 -4.53 2.10
N VAL A 219 1.49 -5.75 2.14
CA VAL A 219 0.76 -6.95 2.53
C VAL A 219 1.60 -7.74 3.51
N LEU A 220 0.95 -8.24 4.58
CA LEU A 220 1.55 -9.09 5.60
C LEU A 220 0.67 -10.31 5.81
N VAL A 221 1.26 -11.50 5.80
CA VAL A 221 0.57 -12.76 6.13
C VAL A 221 0.97 -13.20 7.53
N ALA A 222 0.01 -13.11 8.44
CA ALA A 222 0.21 -13.52 9.83
C ALA A 222 0.45 -15.04 9.97
N PRO A 223 1.01 -15.48 11.11
CA PRO A 223 1.26 -16.91 11.35
C PRO A 223 0.04 -17.84 11.27
N ASP A 224 -1.15 -17.33 11.51
CA ASP A 224 -2.43 -18.05 11.38
C ASP A 224 -3.00 -18.03 9.96
N GLY A 225 -2.32 -17.36 9.02
CA GLY A 225 -2.73 -17.19 7.63
C GLY A 225 -3.62 -15.99 7.39
N SER A 226 -4.01 -15.22 8.40
CA SER A 226 -4.71 -13.95 8.22
C SER A 226 -3.84 -12.98 7.42
N ILE A 227 -4.48 -12.23 6.49
CA ILE A 227 -3.78 -11.31 5.61
C ILE A 227 -4.11 -9.88 6.03
N PHE A 228 -3.09 -9.06 6.22
CA PHE A 228 -3.24 -7.64 6.50
C PHE A 228 -2.76 -6.83 5.29
N ILE A 229 -3.53 -5.83 4.87
CA ILE A 229 -3.19 -4.94 3.74
C ILE A 229 -3.24 -3.51 4.22
N ALA A 230 -2.16 -2.76 4.00
CA ALA A 230 -2.11 -1.32 4.22
C ALA A 230 -2.48 -0.59 2.93
N GLU A 231 -3.36 0.42 3.00
CA GLU A 231 -3.89 1.10 1.83
C GLU A 231 -3.69 2.62 1.89
N ALA A 232 -3.53 3.23 0.73
CA ALA A 232 -3.46 4.66 0.43
C ALA A 232 -2.05 5.28 0.42
N HIS A 233 -1.28 4.91 -0.59
CA HIS A 233 0.07 5.43 -0.82
C HIS A 233 0.11 6.97 -0.95
N GLN A 234 -0.76 7.56 -1.74
CA GLN A 234 -0.76 9.01 -1.97
C GLN A 234 -1.21 9.83 -0.76
N ALA A 235 -1.89 9.23 0.21
CA ALA A 235 -2.38 9.91 1.41
C ALA A 235 -1.26 10.59 2.23
N GLN A 236 -0.03 10.13 2.12
CA GLN A 236 1.13 10.73 2.78
C GLN A 236 1.50 12.14 2.26
N PHE A 237 1.11 12.47 1.02
CA PHE A 237 1.40 13.75 0.36
C PHE A 237 0.23 14.73 0.42
N LEU A 238 -0.91 14.31 0.91
CA LEU A 238 -2.10 15.14 0.97
C LEU A 238 -2.04 16.06 2.20
N ASP A 239 -2.10 17.35 1.95
CA ASP A 239 -1.98 18.38 3.01
C ASP A 239 -3.28 18.64 3.75
N GLN A 240 -4.39 18.21 3.20
CA GLN A 240 -5.71 18.39 3.79
C GLN A 240 -6.54 17.14 3.56
N ASN A 241 -7.56 16.94 4.40
CA ASN A 241 -8.47 15.80 4.30
C ASN A 241 -9.01 15.69 2.86
N PRO A 242 -8.45 14.79 2.04
CA PRO A 242 -8.87 14.70 0.63
C PRO A 242 -10.32 14.20 0.58
N PRO A 243 -11.08 14.56 -0.47
CA PRO A 243 -12.49 14.15 -0.60
C PRO A 243 -12.70 12.62 -0.47
N ASN A 244 -11.65 11.84 -0.75
CA ASN A 244 -11.65 10.39 -0.67
C ASN A 244 -10.49 9.89 0.21
N GLY A 245 -10.18 10.59 1.32
CA GLY A 245 -9.06 10.27 2.18
C GLY A 245 -9.13 8.84 2.72
N VAL A 246 -8.37 7.96 2.10
CA VAL A 246 -8.19 6.60 2.57
C VAL A 246 -6.89 6.56 3.40
N GLY A 247 -6.96 5.94 4.55
CA GLY A 247 -5.82 5.62 5.41
C GLY A 247 -6.26 4.49 6.29
N ARG A 248 -6.13 3.23 5.84
CA ARG A 248 -6.73 2.08 6.55
C ARG A 248 -5.87 0.84 6.43
N ILE A 249 -6.15 -0.08 7.33
CA ILE A 249 -5.68 -1.47 7.29
C ILE A 249 -6.91 -2.36 7.12
N THR A 250 -6.81 -3.35 6.25
CA THR A 250 -7.81 -4.40 6.09
C THR A 250 -7.25 -5.73 6.52
N LYS A 251 -8.08 -6.52 7.24
CA LYS A 251 -7.78 -7.90 7.63
C LYS A 251 -8.63 -8.85 6.81
N TRP A 252 -8.01 -9.86 6.24
CA TRP A 252 -8.65 -10.86 5.38
C TRP A 252 -8.33 -12.26 5.88
N SER A 253 -9.24 -13.20 5.61
CA SER A 253 -9.01 -14.62 5.88
C SER A 253 -8.03 -15.24 4.88
N PRO A 254 -7.46 -16.41 5.18
CA PRO A 254 -6.52 -17.11 4.27
C PRO A 254 -7.11 -17.42 2.88
N ASP A 255 -8.44 -17.50 2.75
CA ASP A 255 -9.18 -17.70 1.50
C ASP A 255 -9.61 -16.38 0.82
N GLY A 256 -9.11 -15.23 1.29
CA GLY A 256 -9.32 -13.92 0.66
C GLY A 256 -10.67 -13.28 0.93
N LYS A 257 -11.35 -13.62 2.03
CA LYS A 257 -12.58 -12.95 2.45
C LYS A 257 -12.27 -11.85 3.45
N LEU A 258 -12.88 -10.68 3.25
CA LEU A 258 -12.73 -9.56 4.18
C LEU A 258 -13.28 -9.94 5.57
N ILE A 259 -12.46 -9.78 6.59
CA ILE A 259 -12.84 -9.96 7.99
C ILE A 259 -13.16 -8.59 8.61
N LYS A 260 -12.27 -7.61 8.42
CA LYS A 260 -12.36 -6.34 9.11
C LYS A 260 -11.60 -5.23 8.37
N THR A 261 -12.07 -4.01 8.56
CA THR A 261 -11.35 -2.78 8.20
C THR A 261 -11.20 -1.92 9.44
N PHE A 262 -10.04 -1.33 9.66
CA PHE A 262 -9.81 -0.37 10.73
C PHE A 262 -8.87 0.75 10.30
N GLY A 263 -8.93 1.86 11.02
CA GLY A 263 -8.23 3.09 10.68
C GLY A 263 -9.03 4.02 9.77
N ALA A 264 -8.57 5.24 9.70
CA ALA A 264 -9.08 6.31 8.85
C ALA A 264 -7.94 7.22 8.42
N TYR A 265 -8.17 8.09 7.44
CA TYR A 265 -7.22 9.14 7.12
C TYR A 265 -7.19 10.18 8.25
N GLY A 266 -6.00 10.55 8.71
CA GLY A 266 -5.84 11.59 9.72
C GLY A 266 -4.54 11.50 10.52
N TYR A 267 -4.51 12.25 11.63
CA TYR A 267 -3.34 12.43 12.50
C TYR A 267 -3.50 11.79 13.90
N GLY A 268 -4.71 11.44 14.26
CA GLY A 268 -5.05 10.88 15.57
C GLY A 268 -4.60 9.44 15.76
N THR A 269 -4.91 8.88 16.93
CA THR A 269 -4.74 7.45 17.21
C THR A 269 -5.64 6.62 16.30
N SER A 270 -5.09 5.56 15.71
CA SER A 270 -5.76 4.74 14.70
C SER A 270 -6.14 5.49 13.41
N GLU A 271 -5.60 6.67 13.18
CA GLU A 271 -5.67 7.38 11.91
C GLU A 271 -4.31 7.29 11.20
N PHE A 272 -4.31 7.25 9.86
CA PHE A 272 -3.11 7.06 9.08
C PHE A 272 -3.01 8.09 7.95
N ARG A 273 -1.77 8.48 7.65
CA ARG A 273 -1.41 9.22 6.44
C ARG A 273 -0.44 8.40 5.60
N GLY A 274 -0.96 7.53 4.77
CA GLY A 274 -0.17 6.59 4.00
C GLY A 274 0.51 5.54 4.88
N PRO A 275 -0.25 4.58 5.45
CA PRO A 275 0.32 3.41 6.11
C PRO A 275 1.13 2.64 5.07
N HIS A 276 2.47 2.61 5.24
CA HIS A 276 3.38 2.32 4.14
C HIS A 276 3.97 0.91 4.21
N SER A 277 4.18 0.40 5.40
CA SER A 277 4.70 -0.95 5.62
C SER A 277 4.15 -1.58 6.87
N LEU A 278 4.07 -2.90 6.88
CA LEU A 278 3.52 -3.73 7.94
C LEU A 278 4.58 -4.72 8.43
N ALA A 279 4.61 -4.95 9.74
CA ALA A 279 5.38 -6.05 10.31
C ALA A 279 4.63 -6.64 11.52
N MET A 280 4.97 -7.87 11.90
CA MET A 280 4.40 -8.51 13.10
C MET A 280 5.51 -9.07 13.98
N ASP A 281 5.39 -8.85 15.29
CA ASP A 281 6.35 -9.41 16.25
C ASP A 281 5.95 -10.83 16.72
N SER A 282 6.82 -11.45 17.51
CA SER A 282 6.60 -12.80 18.05
C SER A 282 5.37 -12.93 18.96
N ARG A 283 4.80 -11.81 19.42
CA ARG A 283 3.57 -11.76 20.24
C ARG A 283 2.31 -11.57 19.40
N GLY A 284 2.44 -11.48 18.07
CA GLY A 284 1.33 -11.22 17.17
C GLY A 284 0.85 -9.77 17.16
N ARG A 285 1.67 -8.81 17.62
CA ARG A 285 1.36 -7.38 17.50
C ARG A 285 1.66 -6.90 16.09
N LEU A 286 0.73 -6.19 15.50
CA LEU A 286 0.86 -5.58 14.19
C LEU A 286 1.49 -4.18 14.31
N PHE A 287 2.60 -3.97 13.64
CA PHE A 287 3.30 -2.70 13.55
C PHE A 287 2.99 -2.06 12.19
N VAL A 288 2.51 -0.83 12.21
CA VAL A 288 2.14 -0.07 11.01
C VAL A 288 3.06 1.14 10.90
N ALA A 289 3.86 1.19 9.85
CA ALA A 289 4.65 2.37 9.50
C ALA A 289 3.72 3.45 8.95
N ASP A 290 3.25 4.35 9.79
CA ASP A 290 2.40 5.49 9.44
C ASP A 290 3.29 6.65 8.94
N ARG A 291 3.77 6.50 7.68
CA ARG A 291 4.87 7.27 7.10
C ARG A 291 4.59 8.77 7.06
N GLY A 292 3.41 9.18 6.62
CA GLY A 292 3.03 10.59 6.56
C GLY A 292 2.95 11.24 7.94
N ASN A 293 2.69 10.47 8.99
CA ASN A 293 2.68 10.91 10.39
C ASN A 293 4.00 10.68 11.13
N ARG A 294 5.02 10.11 10.47
CA ARG A 294 6.37 9.91 11.02
C ARG A 294 6.37 9.09 12.31
N ARG A 295 5.62 7.99 12.33
CA ARG A 295 5.45 7.14 13.51
C ARG A 295 5.24 5.68 13.12
N ILE A 296 5.43 4.79 14.09
CA ILE A 296 4.87 3.44 14.08
C ILE A 296 3.65 3.45 14.99
N GLN A 297 2.53 2.96 14.53
CA GLN A 297 1.43 2.60 15.41
C GLN A 297 1.38 1.09 15.58
N ILE A 298 1.14 0.61 16.80
CA ILE A 298 1.15 -0.81 17.17
C ILE A 298 -0.27 -1.21 17.56
N PHE A 299 -0.73 -2.32 17.00
CA PHE A 299 -2.09 -2.84 17.22
C PHE A 299 -2.04 -4.32 17.61
N ASP A 300 -3.12 -4.79 18.24
CA ASP A 300 -3.42 -6.21 18.20
C ASP A 300 -4.00 -6.61 16.82
N GLN A 301 -4.18 -7.90 16.61
CA GLN A 301 -4.71 -8.38 15.33
C GLN A 301 -6.20 -8.07 15.11
N GLU A 302 -6.86 -7.52 16.12
CA GLU A 302 -8.24 -7.05 16.03
C GLU A 302 -8.32 -5.53 15.78
N GLY A 303 -7.17 -4.88 15.53
CA GLY A 303 -7.09 -3.45 15.22
C GLY A 303 -7.27 -2.55 16.44
N LYS A 304 -7.13 -3.08 17.66
CA LYS A 304 -7.06 -2.28 18.87
C LYS A 304 -5.68 -1.67 19.00
N HIS A 305 -5.60 -0.36 19.09
CA HIS A 305 -4.36 0.36 19.30
C HIS A 305 -3.73 0.01 20.67
N LEU A 306 -2.43 -0.29 20.66
CA LEU A 306 -1.65 -0.67 21.83
C LEU A 306 -0.61 0.38 22.20
N ASP A 307 0.11 0.96 21.20
CA ASP A 307 1.20 1.90 21.44
C ASP A 307 1.50 2.74 20.18
N THR A 308 2.25 3.84 20.35
CA THR A 308 2.71 4.69 19.25
C THR A 308 4.16 5.09 19.47
N TRP A 309 5.03 4.85 18.47
CA TRP A 309 6.46 5.10 18.52
C TRP A 309 6.90 6.10 17.46
N TYR A 310 7.62 7.14 17.86
CA TYR A 310 8.09 8.21 16.98
C TYR A 310 9.60 8.16 16.70
N GLN A 311 10.37 7.37 17.46
CA GLN A 311 11.84 7.35 17.44
C GLN A 311 12.45 6.63 16.23
N PHE A 312 11.63 6.07 15.35
CA PHE A 312 12.10 5.40 14.13
C PHE A 312 12.02 6.28 12.88
N SER A 313 11.53 7.53 13.01
CA SER A 313 11.49 8.50 11.90
C SER A 313 10.35 8.28 10.88
N ARG A 314 10.53 8.76 9.64
CA ARG A 314 9.60 8.65 8.51
C ARG A 314 9.82 7.34 7.76
N ILE A 315 9.27 6.26 8.27
CA ILE A 315 9.59 4.89 7.86
C ILE A 315 8.93 4.56 6.52
N SER A 316 9.72 4.11 5.56
CA SER A 316 9.27 3.57 4.29
C SER A 316 9.07 2.05 4.36
N GLY A 317 10.07 1.31 4.82
CA GLY A 317 10.02 -0.14 4.99
C GLY A 317 10.22 -0.56 6.44
N LEU A 318 9.54 -1.64 6.83
CA LEU A 318 9.56 -2.17 8.19
C LEU A 318 9.59 -3.69 8.16
N VAL A 319 10.52 -4.31 8.88
CA VAL A 319 10.54 -5.76 9.10
C VAL A 319 10.94 -6.07 10.54
N ILE A 320 10.41 -7.15 11.10
CA ILE A 320 10.77 -7.66 12.43
C ILE A 320 11.23 -9.11 12.26
N ASP A 321 12.42 -9.41 12.74
CA ASP A 321 12.98 -10.75 12.69
C ASP A 321 12.45 -11.65 13.82
N LYS A 322 12.79 -12.94 13.76
CA LYS A 322 12.39 -13.95 14.76
C LYS A 322 12.86 -13.66 16.20
N ASN A 323 13.79 -12.74 16.38
CA ASN A 323 14.32 -12.33 17.70
C ASN A 323 13.65 -11.06 18.20
N ASP A 324 12.61 -10.55 17.53
CA ASP A 324 11.98 -9.25 17.75
C ASP A 324 12.95 -8.09 17.56
N THR A 325 13.92 -8.22 16.65
CA THR A 325 14.71 -7.09 16.15
C THR A 325 13.91 -6.39 15.08
N LEU A 326 13.69 -5.10 15.25
CA LEU A 326 12.97 -4.25 14.31
C LEU A 326 13.98 -3.51 13.42
N TYR A 327 13.77 -3.60 12.13
CA TYR A 327 14.52 -2.89 11.09
C TYR A 327 13.58 -1.92 10.40
N ALA A 328 13.86 -0.62 10.51
CA ALA A 328 13.06 0.45 9.96
C ALA A 328 13.91 1.30 9.01
N ILE A 329 13.56 1.27 7.73
CA ILE A 329 14.28 2.03 6.70
C ILE A 329 13.51 3.31 6.37
N ASP A 330 14.23 4.44 6.34
CA ASP A 330 13.71 5.77 6.04
C ASP A 330 14.39 6.29 4.77
N SER A 331 13.66 6.36 3.68
CA SER A 331 14.16 6.77 2.37
C SER A 331 13.87 8.24 2.04
N GLU A 332 13.08 8.95 2.87
CA GLU A 332 12.53 10.24 2.47
C GLU A 332 12.71 11.39 3.45
N SER A 333 13.26 11.16 4.65
CA SER A 333 13.51 12.26 5.57
C SER A 333 14.46 13.29 4.95
N ASP A 334 14.05 14.54 4.97
CA ASP A 334 14.81 15.73 4.60
C ASP A 334 14.29 16.95 5.37
N ASP A 335 14.86 18.13 5.13
CA ASP A 335 14.48 19.34 5.83
C ASP A 335 13.03 19.81 5.54
N ASN A 336 12.41 19.34 4.45
CA ASN A 336 11.02 19.65 4.11
C ASN A 336 10.04 18.67 4.76
N TYR A 337 10.35 17.38 4.70
CA TYR A 337 9.41 16.34 5.12
C TYR A 337 9.59 15.87 6.56
N ASN A 338 10.81 15.97 7.09
CA ASN A 338 11.11 15.52 8.45
C ASN A 338 12.35 16.23 9.00
N PRO A 339 12.26 17.55 9.29
CA PRO A 339 13.39 18.38 9.66
C PRO A 339 14.22 17.80 10.81
N GLY A 340 15.55 17.84 10.63
CA GLY A 340 16.49 17.34 11.60
C GLY A 340 16.73 15.82 11.59
N TRP A 341 15.90 15.04 10.88
CA TRP A 341 16.09 13.61 10.74
C TRP A 341 16.86 13.28 9.46
N ARG A 342 17.68 12.25 9.48
CA ARG A 342 18.42 11.75 8.33
C ARG A 342 17.81 10.44 7.81
N LYS A 343 17.87 10.28 6.49
CA LYS A 343 17.61 9.00 5.82
C LYS A 343 18.56 7.94 6.36
N GLY A 344 18.08 6.73 6.48
CA GLY A 344 18.90 5.63 6.99
C GLY A 344 18.09 4.48 7.54
N LEU A 345 18.80 3.40 7.83
CA LEU A 345 18.25 2.23 8.50
C LEU A 345 18.43 2.36 10.01
N ARG A 346 17.33 2.30 10.75
CA ARG A 346 17.31 2.22 12.21
C ARG A 346 17.02 0.81 12.64
N VAL A 347 17.87 0.26 13.49
CA VAL A 347 17.72 -1.11 14.01
C VAL A 347 17.49 -1.02 15.51
N GLY A 348 16.49 -1.73 16.02
CA GLY A 348 16.11 -1.65 17.42
C GLY A 348 15.29 -2.83 17.90
N SER A 349 14.62 -2.66 19.02
CA SER A 349 13.82 -3.69 19.67
C SER A 349 12.34 -3.51 19.35
N ALA A 350 11.69 -4.47 18.75
CA ALA A 350 10.23 -4.52 18.64
C ALA A 350 9.55 -4.67 20.02
N ARG A 351 10.27 -5.14 21.03
CA ARG A 351 9.71 -5.31 22.40
C ARG A 351 9.59 -4.01 23.16
N THR A 352 10.59 -3.11 23.00
CA THR A 352 10.74 -1.92 23.87
C THR A 352 10.77 -0.60 23.10
N GLY A 353 10.88 -0.63 21.77
CA GLY A 353 11.06 0.57 20.95
C GLY A 353 12.46 1.20 21.02
N LYS A 354 13.40 0.61 21.77
CA LYS A 354 14.76 1.15 21.85
C LYS A 354 15.48 0.99 20.52
N VAL A 355 15.99 2.10 19.97
CA VAL A 355 16.86 2.11 18.80
C VAL A 355 18.29 1.85 19.26
N TRP A 356 18.99 0.91 18.62
CA TRP A 356 20.36 0.51 18.97
C TRP A 356 21.39 1.01 17.98
N TYR A 357 21.02 1.02 16.67
CA TYR A 357 21.93 1.31 15.56
C TYR A 357 21.29 2.24 14.55
N PHE A 358 22.13 3.03 13.88
CA PHE A 358 21.73 3.84 12.76
C PHE A 358 22.76 3.68 11.63
N VAL A 359 22.31 3.16 10.49
CA VAL A 359 23.09 3.09 9.25
C VAL A 359 22.67 4.27 8.40
N PRO A 360 23.52 5.29 8.22
CA PRO A 360 23.17 6.46 7.44
C PRO A 360 23.10 6.12 5.95
N GLU A 361 22.39 6.95 5.20
CA GLU A 361 22.38 6.86 3.74
C GLU A 361 23.79 6.89 3.16
N HIS A 362 23.96 6.24 2.01
CA HIS A 362 25.26 6.11 1.36
C HIS A 362 25.54 7.17 0.28
N VAL A 363 24.64 8.12 0.09
CA VAL A 363 24.82 9.25 -0.84
C VAL A 363 25.23 10.48 -0.06
N SER A 364 26.38 11.06 -0.43
CA SER A 364 27.03 12.16 0.33
C SER A 364 26.33 13.51 0.23
N LYS A 365 25.42 13.69 -0.71
CA LYS A 365 24.58 14.90 -0.85
C LYS A 365 23.13 14.48 -0.97
N GLN A 366 22.31 14.92 -0.03
CA GLN A 366 20.86 14.76 -0.14
C GLN A 366 20.35 15.65 -1.28
N PRO A 367 19.70 15.09 -2.29
CA PRO A 367 18.93 15.91 -3.20
C PRO A 367 17.84 16.63 -2.41
N THR A 368 17.69 17.93 -2.60
CA THR A 368 16.64 18.71 -1.97
C THR A 368 15.30 18.51 -2.67
N GLY A 369 14.20 18.43 -1.91
CA GLY A 369 12.83 18.29 -2.42
C GLY A 369 12.40 16.85 -2.71
N MET A 370 11.22 16.70 -3.32
CA MET A 370 10.61 15.38 -3.64
C MET A 370 11.47 14.47 -4.52
N GLY A 371 12.53 14.99 -5.15
CA GLY A 371 13.51 14.21 -5.90
C GLY A 371 14.56 13.54 -5.04
N GLY A 372 14.54 13.74 -3.74
CA GLY A 372 15.45 13.10 -2.79
C GLY A 372 15.08 11.68 -2.37
N ILE A 373 14.17 11.06 -3.08
CA ILE A 373 13.68 9.71 -2.80
C ILE A 373 14.77 8.68 -3.13
N GLY A 374 14.96 7.69 -2.28
CA GLY A 374 15.58 6.44 -2.64
C GLY A 374 17.11 6.33 -2.52
N ALA A 375 17.75 7.11 -1.67
CA ALA A 375 19.17 6.87 -1.38
C ALA A 375 19.43 5.79 -0.30
N MET A 376 18.38 5.13 0.24
CA MET A 376 18.52 4.22 1.37
C MET A 376 17.54 3.04 1.38
N GLY A 377 16.74 2.90 0.38
CA GLY A 377 15.74 1.83 0.30
C GLY A 377 14.34 2.24 0.75
N GLU A 378 13.37 1.82 -0.02
CA GLU A 378 11.95 2.00 0.29
C GLU A 378 11.37 0.74 0.94
N GLY A 379 11.81 -0.45 0.52
CA GLY A 379 11.54 -1.72 1.19
C GLY A 379 12.75 -2.22 1.99
N VAL A 380 12.50 -3.10 2.95
CA VAL A 380 13.54 -3.73 3.77
C VAL A 380 13.24 -5.20 4.01
N ALA A 381 14.27 -6.04 3.88
CA ALA A 381 14.23 -7.46 4.23
C ALA A 381 15.42 -7.85 5.09
N VAL A 382 15.33 -8.96 5.81
CA VAL A 382 16.42 -9.50 6.61
C VAL A 382 16.49 -11.01 6.43
N ASP A 383 17.69 -11.53 6.14
CA ASP A 383 17.92 -12.97 6.05
C ASP A 383 18.23 -13.61 7.40
N ALA A 384 18.30 -14.93 7.44
CA ALA A 384 18.55 -15.68 8.67
C ALA A 384 19.96 -15.47 9.27
N GLN A 385 20.88 -14.89 8.51
CA GLN A 385 22.22 -14.52 8.93
C GLN A 385 22.28 -13.09 9.48
N GLY A 386 21.19 -12.33 9.41
CA GLY A 386 21.10 -10.96 9.84
C GLY A 386 21.63 -9.95 8.82
N ASN A 387 21.86 -10.37 7.57
CA ASN A 387 22.07 -9.41 6.50
C ASN A 387 20.76 -8.70 6.20
N VAL A 388 20.83 -7.38 6.06
CA VAL A 388 19.68 -6.54 5.73
C VAL A 388 19.77 -6.15 4.25
N TYR A 389 18.63 -6.08 3.59
CA TYR A 389 18.52 -5.71 2.19
C TYR A 389 17.55 -4.56 2.05
N GLY A 390 18.00 -3.47 1.44
CA GLY A 390 17.17 -2.31 1.09
C GLY A 390 16.80 -2.37 -0.39
N GLY A 391 15.50 -2.33 -0.69
CA GLY A 391 15.02 -2.18 -2.05
C GLY A 391 14.98 -0.70 -2.40
N GLU A 392 15.74 -0.26 -3.40
CA GLU A 392 15.95 1.15 -3.69
C GLU A 392 15.13 1.64 -4.88
N VAL A 393 14.46 2.76 -4.69
CA VAL A 393 13.81 3.52 -5.79
C VAL A 393 14.78 4.58 -6.34
N GLY A 394 14.32 5.38 -7.30
CA GLY A 394 15.16 6.46 -7.84
C GLY A 394 15.75 7.38 -6.76
N PRO A 395 16.98 7.93 -6.91
CA PRO A 395 17.85 7.81 -8.10
C PRO A 395 18.76 6.58 -8.12
N VAL A 396 18.88 5.81 -7.03
CA VAL A 396 19.84 4.69 -6.92
C VAL A 396 19.36 3.47 -7.67
N GLN A 397 18.14 3.03 -7.41
CA GLN A 397 17.50 1.82 -7.98
C GLN A 397 18.20 0.49 -7.61
N GLY A 398 17.44 -0.59 -7.57
CA GLY A 398 17.97 -1.93 -7.31
C GLY A 398 18.00 -2.32 -5.84
N VAL A 399 19.01 -3.06 -5.43
CA VAL A 399 19.14 -3.61 -4.08
C VAL A 399 20.48 -3.24 -3.46
N THR A 400 20.43 -2.78 -2.22
CA THR A 400 21.62 -2.57 -1.36
C THR A 400 21.60 -3.60 -0.24
N LYS A 401 22.74 -4.27 0.00
CA LYS A 401 22.90 -5.24 1.08
C LYS A 401 23.76 -4.65 2.20
N PHE A 402 23.32 -4.84 3.43
CA PHE A 402 24.04 -4.44 4.64
C PHE A 402 24.44 -5.70 5.40
N VAL A 403 25.74 -5.93 5.54
CA VAL A 403 26.31 -7.13 6.17
C VAL A 403 26.76 -6.79 7.59
N PRO A 404 26.32 -7.52 8.65
CA PRO A 404 26.81 -7.28 9.99
C PRO A 404 28.33 -7.47 10.07
N ARG A 405 29.05 -6.47 10.60
CA ARG A 405 30.48 -6.60 10.88
C ARG A 405 30.63 -7.55 12.08
N LEU A 406 31.28 -8.67 11.88
CA LEU A 406 31.64 -9.55 12.98
C LEU A 406 32.37 -8.71 14.03
N LYS A 407 31.97 -8.76 15.29
CA LYS A 407 32.77 -8.24 16.39
C LYS A 407 34.10 -9.01 16.36
N ARG A 408 35.17 -8.36 15.96
CA ARG A 408 36.54 -8.89 16.13
C ARG A 408 36.86 -8.92 17.61
#